data_a9dfe3237ec5f58c03d9d8ce8cb8bca4
#
_entry.id   a9dfe3237ec5f58c03d9d8ce8cb8bca4
#
_cell.length_a   1.000
_cell.length_b   1.000
_cell.length_c   1.000
_cell.angle_alpha   90.00
_cell.angle_beta   90.00
_cell.angle_gamma   90.00
#
_symmetry.space_group_name_H-M   'P 1'
#
loop_
_entity.id
_entity.type
_entity.pdbx_description
1 polymer ?
#
loop_
_entity_poly.entity_id
_entity_poly.type
_entity_poly.pdbx_seq_one_letter_code
_entity_poly.pdbx_strand_id
1 'polypeptide(L)'
;MDHFFLEATIRMAKRQINKLEQAERLFEEGLNKIQQPSTEKVWGALFKYPIATVHQIEKETQLAPVTIRKSLNQLIELSFIYGDDKKRNRRFFHYDLIRIIND
;
A
#
# COMPACT_ATOMS: atom_id res chain seq x y z
N MET A 1 37.30 17.17 2.70
CA MET A 1 36.23 17.34 3.67
C MET A 1 34.85 17.08 3.10
N ASP A 2 34.61 17.57 1.93
CA ASP A 2 33.30 17.42 1.29
C ASP A 2 32.98 15.99 0.83
N HIS A 3 34.00 15.16 0.64
CA HIS A 3 33.81 13.77 0.21
C HIS A 3 33.02 12.93 1.22
N PHE A 4 33.32 13.11 2.50
CA PHE A 4 32.59 12.36 3.54
C PHE A 4 31.11 12.72 3.56
N PHE A 5 30.82 14.01 3.43
CA PHE A 5 29.44 14.50 3.42
C PHE A 5 28.68 14.02 2.19
N LEU A 6 29.34 14.04 1.03
CA LEU A 6 28.75 13.58 -0.22
C LEU A 6 28.44 12.07 -0.17
N GLU A 7 29.34 11.26 0.38
CA GLU A 7 29.10 9.82 0.53
C GLU A 7 27.90 9.51 1.39
N ALA A 8 27.73 10.22 2.51
CA ALA A 8 26.58 10.05 3.38
C ALA A 8 25.27 10.37 2.65
N THR A 9 25.26 11.46 1.88
CA THR A 9 24.10 11.88 1.11
C THR A 9 23.75 10.85 0.03
N ILE A 10 24.75 10.32 -0.67
CA ILE A 10 24.53 9.29 -1.70
C ILE A 10 23.97 8.02 -1.10
N ARG A 11 24.46 7.58 0.05
CA ARG A 11 23.96 6.39 0.74
C ARG A 11 22.50 6.54 1.12
N MET A 12 22.11 7.70 1.64
CA MET A 12 20.72 7.97 1.99
C MET A 12 19.81 7.96 0.76
N ALA A 13 20.27 8.56 -0.34
CA ALA A 13 19.52 8.58 -1.59
C ALA A 13 19.31 7.16 -2.14
N LYS A 14 20.34 6.32 -2.13
CA LYS A 14 20.25 4.93 -2.58
C LYS A 14 19.26 4.13 -1.74
N ARG A 15 19.25 4.34 -0.42
CA ARG A 15 18.34 3.65 0.48
C ARG A 15 16.88 4.00 0.17
N GLN A 16 16.59 5.28 -0.08
CA GLN A 16 15.26 5.73 -0.44
C GLN A 16 14.84 5.20 -1.81
N ILE A 17 15.76 5.16 -2.77
CA ILE A 17 15.49 4.61 -4.11
C ILE A 17 15.14 3.12 -3.99
N ASN A 18 15.85 2.35 -3.17
CA ASN A 18 15.56 0.94 -2.96
C ASN A 18 14.16 0.72 -2.39
N LYS A 19 13.74 1.55 -1.45
CA LYS A 19 12.39 1.46 -0.88
C LYS A 19 11.32 1.76 -1.92
N LEU A 20 11.54 2.77 -2.76
CA LEU A 20 10.62 3.11 -3.84
C LEU A 20 10.53 1.97 -4.86
N GLU A 21 11.67 1.37 -5.24
CA GLU A 21 11.69 0.26 -6.17
C GLU A 21 10.95 -0.95 -5.62
N GLN A 22 11.13 -1.26 -4.35
CA GLN A 22 10.41 -2.36 -3.70
C GLN A 22 8.91 -2.11 -3.67
N ALA A 23 8.49 -0.88 -3.38
CA ALA A 23 7.08 -0.51 -3.38
C ALA A 23 6.49 -0.60 -4.79
N GLU A 24 7.22 -0.16 -5.81
CA GLU A 24 6.78 -0.26 -7.20
C GLU A 24 6.62 -1.71 -7.64
N ARG A 25 7.54 -2.59 -7.28
CA ARG A 25 7.44 -4.02 -7.59
C ARG A 25 6.23 -4.64 -6.92
N LEU A 26 6.01 -4.30 -5.65
CA LEU A 26 4.85 -4.78 -4.92
C LEU A 26 3.55 -4.32 -5.57
N PHE A 27 3.50 -3.08 -6.02
CA PHE A 27 2.35 -2.51 -6.71
C PHE A 27 2.07 -3.28 -8.01
N GLU A 28 3.10 -3.49 -8.82
CA GLU A 28 2.97 -4.21 -10.11
C GLU A 28 2.58 -5.66 -9.90
N GLU A 29 3.15 -6.34 -8.91
CA GLU A 29 2.78 -7.72 -8.59
C GLU A 29 1.31 -7.82 -8.22
N GLY A 30 0.82 -6.86 -7.43
CA GLY A 30 -0.59 -6.79 -7.08
C GLY A 30 -1.47 -6.57 -8.29
N LEU A 31 -1.10 -5.63 -9.16
CA LEU A 31 -1.86 -5.36 -10.38
C LEU A 31 -1.97 -6.58 -11.29
N ASN A 32 -0.91 -7.38 -11.38
CA ASN A 32 -0.92 -8.59 -12.19
C ASN A 32 -1.89 -9.65 -11.68
N LYS A 33 -2.15 -9.68 -10.39
CA LYS A 33 -3.06 -10.63 -9.75
C LYS A 33 -4.49 -10.10 -9.63
N ILE A 34 -4.66 -8.79 -9.70
CA ILE A 34 -5.97 -8.14 -9.63
C ILE A 34 -6.60 -8.10 -11.02
N GLN A 35 -7.85 -8.55 -11.13
CA GLN A 35 -8.54 -8.62 -12.40
C GLN A 35 -9.62 -7.55 -12.56
N GLN A 36 -10.04 -6.90 -11.46
CA GLN A 36 -11.13 -5.93 -11.49
C GLN A 36 -10.61 -4.51 -11.35
N PRO A 37 -11.10 -3.55 -12.17
CA PRO A 37 -10.64 -2.14 -12.08
C PRO A 37 -10.90 -1.50 -10.73
N SER A 38 -12.03 -1.82 -10.07
CA SER A 38 -12.34 -1.28 -8.75
C SER A 38 -11.32 -1.74 -7.70
N THR A 39 -10.89 -3.00 -7.78
CA THR A 39 -9.87 -3.54 -6.86
C THR A 39 -8.52 -2.88 -7.12
N GLU A 40 -8.19 -2.56 -8.37
CA GLU A 40 -6.98 -1.82 -8.71
C GLU A 40 -6.96 -0.44 -8.06
N LYS A 41 -8.09 0.26 -8.06
CA LYS A 41 -8.20 1.57 -7.42
C LYS A 41 -8.02 1.49 -5.92
N VAL A 42 -8.60 0.48 -5.27
CA VAL A 42 -8.43 0.24 -3.84
C VAL A 42 -6.98 -0.10 -3.52
N TRP A 43 -6.34 -0.93 -4.36
CA TRP A 43 -4.94 -1.27 -4.22
C TRP A 43 -4.06 -0.03 -4.26
N GLY A 44 -4.30 0.87 -5.23
CA GLY A 44 -3.58 2.14 -5.32
C GLY A 44 -3.79 3.03 -4.10
N ALA A 45 -5.02 3.09 -3.58
CA ALA A 45 -5.32 3.88 -2.37
C ALA A 45 -4.56 3.35 -1.16
N LEU A 46 -4.36 2.03 -1.05
CA LEU A 46 -3.62 1.42 0.05
C LEU A 46 -2.12 1.73 -0.01
N PHE A 47 -1.58 2.06 -1.18
CA PHE A 47 -0.20 2.54 -1.29
C PHE A 47 -0.05 3.97 -0.77
N LYS A 48 -1.11 4.76 -0.86
CA LYS A 48 -1.12 6.11 -0.29
C LYS A 48 -1.40 6.07 1.22
N TYR A 49 -2.28 5.18 1.65
CA TYR A 49 -2.66 5.01 3.04
C TYR A 49 -2.50 3.53 3.43
N PRO A 50 -1.29 3.11 3.88
CA PRO A 50 -1.05 1.70 4.22
C PRO A 50 -1.91 1.17 5.35
N ILE A 51 -2.42 2.05 6.19
CA ILE A 51 -3.41 1.74 7.21
C ILE A 51 -4.62 2.61 6.90
N ALA A 52 -5.72 1.99 6.46
CA ALA A 52 -6.87 2.73 5.99
C ALA A 52 -8.18 2.08 6.43
N THR A 53 -9.21 2.92 6.57
CA THR A 53 -10.60 2.47 6.76
C THR A 53 -11.33 2.54 5.43
N VAL A 54 -12.51 1.89 5.35
CA VAL A 54 -13.36 1.99 4.17
C VAL A 54 -13.69 3.44 3.84
N HIS A 55 -13.93 4.26 4.86
CA HIS A 55 -14.26 5.67 4.69
C HIS A 55 -13.12 6.45 4.02
N GLN A 56 -11.87 6.20 4.43
CA GLN A 56 -10.71 6.85 3.81
C GLN A 56 -10.54 6.44 2.36
N ILE A 57 -10.73 5.16 2.07
CA ILE A 57 -10.64 4.64 0.70
C ILE A 57 -11.77 5.20 -0.15
N GLU A 58 -12.98 5.33 0.40
CA GLU A 58 -14.10 5.96 -0.28
C GLU A 58 -13.79 7.39 -0.71
N LYS A 59 -13.19 8.17 0.19
CA LYS A 59 -12.79 9.55 -0.14
C LYS A 59 -11.75 9.61 -1.23
N GLU A 60 -10.81 8.67 -1.21
CA GLU A 60 -9.71 8.65 -2.17
C GLU A 60 -10.13 8.15 -3.54
N THR A 61 -10.96 7.11 -3.60
CA THR A 61 -11.34 6.44 -4.85
C THR A 61 -12.71 6.85 -5.37
N GLN A 62 -13.56 7.40 -4.51
CA GLN A 62 -14.95 7.74 -4.80
C GLN A 62 -15.79 6.52 -5.21
N LEU A 63 -15.36 5.33 -4.80
CA LEU A 63 -16.13 4.10 -5.01
C LEU A 63 -17.17 3.92 -3.90
N ALA A 64 -18.24 3.18 -4.21
CA ALA A 64 -19.26 2.85 -3.21
C ALA A 64 -18.68 1.95 -2.11
N PRO A 65 -19.11 2.10 -0.84
CA PRO A 65 -18.61 1.27 0.25
C PRO A 65 -18.72 -0.23 0.01
N VAL A 66 -19.80 -0.68 -0.63
CA VAL A 66 -20.01 -2.11 -0.96
C VAL A 66 -18.92 -2.58 -1.90
N THR A 67 -18.60 -1.80 -2.92
CA THR A 67 -17.55 -2.11 -3.89
C THR A 67 -16.18 -2.16 -3.21
N ILE A 68 -15.90 -1.20 -2.33
CA ILE A 68 -14.65 -1.16 -1.58
C ILE A 68 -14.50 -2.40 -0.71
N ARG A 69 -15.54 -2.80 0.01
CA ARG A 69 -15.50 -3.99 0.87
C ARG A 69 -15.24 -5.26 0.07
N LYS A 70 -15.88 -5.40 -1.09
CA LYS A 70 -15.63 -6.55 -1.98
C LYS A 70 -14.18 -6.57 -2.45
N SER A 71 -13.65 -5.41 -2.84
CA SER A 71 -12.27 -5.28 -3.29
C SER A 71 -11.29 -5.61 -2.17
N LEU A 72 -11.54 -5.11 -0.96
CA LEU A 72 -10.70 -5.40 0.21
C LEU A 72 -10.72 -6.90 0.54
N ASN A 73 -11.88 -7.56 0.46
CA ASN A 73 -11.98 -9.00 0.69
C ASN A 73 -11.16 -9.79 -0.34
N GLN A 74 -11.17 -9.37 -1.59
CA GLN A 74 -10.32 -9.99 -2.62
C GLN A 74 -8.84 -9.85 -2.29
N LEU A 75 -8.42 -8.68 -1.84
CA LEU A 75 -7.03 -8.44 -1.46
C LEU A 75 -6.63 -9.27 -0.23
N ILE A 76 -7.55 -9.47 0.70
CA ILE A 76 -7.32 -10.35 1.85
C ILE A 76 -7.15 -11.80 1.41
N GLU A 77 -8.01 -12.27 0.47
CA GLU A 77 -7.91 -13.62 -0.08
C GLU A 77 -6.58 -13.84 -0.81
N LEU A 78 -6.06 -12.80 -1.47
CA LEU A 78 -4.77 -12.86 -2.13
C LEU A 78 -3.58 -12.72 -1.15
N SER A 79 -3.88 -12.54 0.13
CA SER A 79 -2.87 -12.38 1.19
C SER A 79 -2.02 -11.12 1.06
N PHE A 80 -2.53 -10.08 0.42
CA PHE A 80 -1.84 -8.80 0.30
C PHE A 80 -2.05 -7.89 1.49
N ILE A 81 -3.23 -7.97 2.12
CA ILE A 81 -3.60 -7.13 3.26
C ILE A 81 -4.31 -7.98 4.30
N TYR A 82 -4.47 -7.41 5.49
CA TYR A 82 -5.35 -7.99 6.49
C TYR A 82 -6.16 -6.89 7.17
N GLY A 83 -7.29 -7.27 7.75
CA GLY A 83 -8.15 -6.35 8.48
C GLY A 83 -8.16 -6.70 9.97
N ASP A 84 -8.39 -5.69 10.83
CA ASP A 84 -8.55 -5.95 12.26
C ASP A 84 -9.92 -6.60 12.54
N ASP A 85 -10.14 -7.03 13.78
CA ASP A 85 -11.36 -7.74 14.16
C ASP A 85 -12.52 -6.81 14.56
N LYS A 86 -12.35 -5.49 14.42
CA LYS A 86 -13.38 -4.54 14.79
C LYS A 86 -14.54 -4.56 13.81
N LYS A 87 -15.76 -4.46 14.33
CA LYS A 87 -16.97 -4.41 13.50
C LYS A 87 -17.23 -3.03 12.92
N ARG A 88 -16.81 -1.96 13.63
CA ARG A 88 -16.97 -0.58 13.18
C ARG A 88 -15.61 0.05 12.99
N ASN A 89 -15.47 0.87 11.95
CA ASN A 89 -14.22 1.55 11.60
C ASN A 89 -13.06 0.58 11.50
N ARG A 90 -13.34 -0.58 10.90
CA ARG A 90 -12.34 -1.62 10.69
C ARG A 90 -11.19 -1.04 9.87
N ARG A 91 -9.96 -1.23 10.36
CA ARG A 91 -8.76 -0.80 9.67
C ARG A 91 -8.18 -1.94 8.87
N PHE A 92 -7.70 -1.61 7.68
CA PHE A 92 -7.05 -2.55 6.79
C PHE A 92 -5.58 -2.18 6.69
N PHE A 93 -4.72 -3.18 6.81
CA PHE A 93 -3.28 -3.01 6.91
C PHE A 93 -2.61 -3.63 5.69
N HIS A 94 -1.85 -2.81 4.96
CA HIS A 94 -1.00 -3.28 3.88
C HIS A 94 0.37 -3.64 4.48
N TYR A 95 0.46 -4.80 5.09
CA TYR A 95 1.62 -5.16 5.91
C TYR A 95 2.92 -5.24 5.12
N ASP A 96 2.90 -5.66 3.85
CA ASP A 96 4.09 -5.71 3.02
C ASP A 96 4.66 -4.30 2.78
N LEU A 97 3.79 -3.34 2.48
CA LEU A 97 4.20 -1.95 2.29
C LEU A 97 4.69 -1.33 3.60
N ILE A 98 4.01 -1.61 4.70
CA ILE A 98 4.40 -1.13 6.04
C ILE A 98 5.80 -1.65 6.37
N ARG A 99 6.08 -2.92 6.07
CA ARG A 99 7.40 -3.51 6.29
C ARG A 99 8.47 -2.80 5.47
N ILE A 100 8.21 -2.50 4.21
CA ILE A 100 9.13 -1.78 3.34
C ILE A 100 9.43 -0.39 3.91
N ILE A 101 8.39 0.33 4.33
CA ILE A 101 8.54 1.69 4.87
C ILE A 101 9.36 1.70 6.17
N ASN A 102 9.18 0.69 7.03
CA ASN A 102 9.80 0.63 8.34
C ASN A 102 11.21 0.00 8.33
N ASP A 103 11.62 -0.57 7.22
CA ASP A 103 12.99 -1.05 7.08
C ASP A 103 13.99 0.13 6.94
#